data_5d41ea89f6448e561058bd141bad77d6
#
_entry.id   5d41ea89f6448e561058bd141bad77d6
#
_cell.length_a   1.000
_cell.length_b   1.000
_cell.length_c   1.000
_cell.angle_alpha   90.00
_cell.angle_beta   90.00
_cell.angle_gamma   90.00
#
_symmetry.space_group_name_H-M   'P 1'
#
loop_
_entity.id
_entity.type
_entity.pdbx_description
1 polymer ?
#
loop_
_entity_poly.entity_id
_entity_poly.type
_entity_poly.pdbx_seq_one_letter_code
_entity_poly.pdbx_strand_id
1 'polypeptide(L)'
;MTDIEIAQRAKLEKINVIAEKAGLAEEDYEQYGNYKAKVSLDVLKKNSDRKDGKLILVTAITPTPPGEGKSTVTVGLTQALNKFGYKSIAALREPSLGPVFGIKGGAAGGGMSQVVPMEEINLHFTGDIHAISTAHNLISACIDNHLMQGNELDIDVNNITWKRVLDMNDRALRNIVIGMGGRLNGIPRETSFQITVASEIMAIFCLANSIVDLKKRIGEIVFGYNRKGEMLQVKQLKIEGAVTALLKDAIKPNLVQTLENTPVFIHGGPFANIAHGCNSVLATKMALKLSDYVVTEAGFAADLGAEKFLDIKARKAGIEPNVIVIVATVRALKHHGGDTDLKSENVETLKKGLVNLERHIESMQKYHVPVVVAINKFITDTDAEIKEIEKFCNAKDVEVALCEIWEKGGEGGKELVDKVISAVEKNEKSEEKFSPLYELELPIKEKIEIIAKEIYGADGVKFMPKALNNIKKYEEYGYDKLPVCISKTQKSLSDNPKLLGRPTGFEITINEIRLSAGAGFLVAMAGEIIDMPGLPKKPSAELIDIDENGVITGLF
;
A
#
# COMPACT_ATOMS: atom_id res chain seq x y z
N MET A 1 19.62 -19.76 7.56
CA MET A 1 18.68 -20.04 6.46
C MET A 1 18.17 -18.71 5.93
N THR A 2 18.09 -18.57 4.62
CA THR A 2 17.44 -17.43 3.96
C THR A 2 15.92 -17.54 4.05
N ASP A 3 15.20 -16.45 3.80
CA ASP A 3 13.73 -16.44 3.86
C ASP A 3 13.10 -17.45 2.89
N ILE A 4 13.64 -17.58 1.67
CA ILE A 4 13.17 -18.58 0.72
C ILE A 4 13.43 -20.03 1.19
N GLU A 5 14.59 -20.33 1.79
CA GLU A 5 14.87 -21.65 2.33
C GLU A 5 13.93 -22.03 3.48
N ILE A 6 13.54 -21.05 4.31
CA ILE A 6 12.54 -21.24 5.36
C ILE A 6 11.18 -21.56 4.73
N ALA A 7 10.76 -20.78 3.75
CA ALA A 7 9.49 -20.98 3.05
C ALA A 7 9.40 -22.33 2.32
N GLN A 8 10.48 -22.75 1.63
CA GLN A 8 10.54 -24.02 0.91
C GLN A 8 10.49 -25.27 1.83
N ARG A 9 10.99 -25.12 3.07
CA ARG A 9 10.93 -26.20 4.09
C ARG A 9 9.63 -26.20 4.88
N ALA A 10 8.78 -25.22 4.71
CA ALA A 10 7.53 -25.11 5.46
C ALA A 10 6.57 -26.25 5.11
N LYS A 11 5.92 -26.80 6.13
CA LYS A 11 4.85 -27.76 5.96
C LYS A 11 3.53 -27.01 5.76
N LEU A 12 3.12 -26.87 4.50
CA LEU A 12 1.88 -26.19 4.14
C LEU A 12 0.67 -27.09 4.38
N GLU A 13 -0.39 -26.52 4.94
CA GLU A 13 -1.71 -27.13 4.92
C GLU A 13 -2.37 -26.90 3.55
N LYS A 14 -3.25 -27.82 3.15
CA LYS A 14 -4.05 -27.62 1.93
C LYS A 14 -5.00 -26.45 2.12
N ILE A 15 -5.27 -25.72 1.04
CA ILE A 15 -6.06 -24.49 1.09
C ILE A 15 -7.49 -24.68 1.61
N ASN A 16 -8.09 -25.83 1.42
CA ASN A 16 -9.40 -26.15 2.01
C ASN A 16 -9.37 -26.16 3.55
N VAL A 17 -8.28 -26.64 4.18
CA VAL A 17 -8.10 -26.60 5.63
C VAL A 17 -7.98 -25.14 6.11
N ILE A 18 -7.26 -24.31 5.36
CA ILE A 18 -7.12 -22.87 5.67
C ILE A 18 -8.45 -22.13 5.48
N ALA A 19 -9.21 -22.49 4.44
CA ALA A 19 -10.55 -21.94 4.21
C ALA A 19 -11.51 -22.26 5.35
N GLU A 20 -11.50 -23.50 5.84
CA GLU A 20 -12.28 -23.90 7.02
C GLU A 20 -11.88 -23.13 8.28
N LYS A 21 -10.56 -22.96 8.54
CA LYS A 21 -10.06 -22.11 9.64
C LYS A 21 -10.54 -20.66 9.52
N ALA A 22 -10.61 -20.13 8.30
CA ALA A 22 -11.16 -18.80 8.03
C ALA A 22 -12.69 -18.74 8.23
N GLY A 23 -13.38 -19.88 8.29
CA GLY A 23 -14.84 -19.95 8.40
C GLY A 23 -15.56 -19.89 7.05
N LEU A 24 -14.91 -20.33 5.97
CA LEU A 24 -15.46 -20.43 4.63
C LEU A 24 -15.99 -21.85 4.37
N ALA A 25 -17.14 -21.96 3.72
CA ALA A 25 -17.67 -23.21 3.19
C ALA A 25 -17.07 -23.51 1.81
N GLU A 26 -17.22 -24.74 1.32
CA GLU A 26 -16.61 -25.19 0.05
C GLU A 26 -17.10 -24.36 -1.16
N GLU A 27 -18.34 -23.90 -1.15
CA GLU A 27 -18.92 -23.07 -2.20
C GLU A 27 -18.47 -21.59 -2.16
N ASP A 28 -17.78 -21.18 -1.10
CA ASP A 28 -17.36 -19.78 -0.90
C ASP A 28 -16.05 -19.45 -1.63
N TYR A 29 -15.34 -20.44 -2.15
CA TYR A 29 -14.05 -20.23 -2.79
C TYR A 29 -13.79 -21.20 -3.95
N GLU A 30 -12.88 -20.79 -4.82
CA GLU A 30 -12.35 -21.59 -5.93
C GLU A 30 -10.87 -21.84 -5.70
N GLN A 31 -10.45 -23.11 -5.73
CA GLN A 31 -9.05 -23.48 -5.52
C GLN A 31 -8.19 -23.15 -6.74
N TYR A 32 -7.07 -22.49 -6.50
CA TYR A 32 -6.01 -22.21 -7.48
C TYR A 32 -4.78 -23.05 -7.13
N GLY A 33 -4.87 -24.37 -7.33
CA GLY A 33 -3.91 -25.34 -6.87
C GLY A 33 -4.13 -25.74 -5.40
N ASN A 34 -3.09 -26.29 -4.78
CA ASN A 34 -3.22 -26.89 -3.43
C ASN A 34 -3.20 -25.86 -2.29
N TYR A 35 -2.62 -24.66 -2.52
CA TYR A 35 -2.23 -23.74 -1.44
C TYR A 35 -2.76 -22.32 -1.61
N LYS A 36 -3.57 -22.07 -2.63
CA LYS A 36 -4.19 -20.78 -2.94
C LYS A 36 -5.65 -20.94 -3.29
N ALA A 37 -6.47 -19.95 -3.01
CA ALA A 37 -7.86 -19.89 -3.47
C ALA A 37 -8.29 -18.46 -3.76
N LYS A 38 -9.26 -18.31 -4.66
CA LYS A 38 -10.04 -17.10 -4.87
C LYS A 38 -11.33 -17.17 -4.08
N VAL A 39 -11.63 -16.18 -3.24
CA VAL A 39 -12.83 -16.17 -2.39
C VAL A 39 -13.94 -15.36 -3.03
N SER A 40 -15.14 -15.96 -3.10
CA SER A 40 -16.32 -15.33 -3.71
C SER A 40 -16.73 -14.05 -2.96
N LEU A 41 -17.14 -13.03 -3.70
CA LEU A 41 -17.69 -11.80 -3.12
C LEU A 41 -19.04 -12.02 -2.41
N ASP A 42 -19.71 -13.14 -2.67
CA ASP A 42 -20.96 -13.51 -1.98
C ASP A 42 -20.76 -13.77 -0.49
N VAL A 43 -19.52 -14.08 -0.07
CA VAL A 43 -19.15 -14.18 1.36
C VAL A 43 -19.49 -12.91 2.13
N LEU A 44 -19.28 -11.74 1.52
CA LEU A 44 -19.65 -10.45 2.13
C LEU A 44 -21.16 -10.31 2.30
N LYS A 45 -21.97 -10.77 1.34
CA LYS A 45 -23.43 -10.74 1.42
C LYS A 45 -23.95 -11.73 2.46
N LYS A 46 -23.43 -12.96 2.45
CA LYS A 46 -23.79 -14.03 3.43
C LYS A 46 -23.52 -13.60 4.87
N ASN A 47 -22.49 -12.79 5.10
CA ASN A 47 -22.07 -12.33 6.42
C ASN A 47 -22.42 -10.86 6.71
N SER A 48 -23.35 -10.27 5.95
CA SER A 48 -23.72 -8.84 6.10
C SER A 48 -24.10 -8.45 7.52
N ASP A 49 -24.88 -9.29 8.19
CA ASP A 49 -25.40 -9.06 9.55
C ASP A 49 -24.40 -9.40 10.66
N ARG A 50 -23.27 -10.02 10.32
CA ARG A 50 -22.23 -10.31 11.29
C ARG A 50 -21.50 -9.04 11.68
N LYS A 51 -21.28 -8.82 12.98
CA LYS A 51 -20.47 -7.72 13.51
C LYS A 51 -19.03 -7.81 12.97
N ASP A 52 -18.47 -6.69 12.59
CA ASP A 52 -17.07 -6.61 12.16
C ASP A 52 -16.11 -6.92 13.31
N GLY A 53 -15.04 -7.62 13.00
CA GLY A 53 -13.91 -7.80 13.90
C GLY A 53 -13.14 -6.50 14.13
N LYS A 54 -12.11 -6.57 14.96
CA LYS A 54 -11.26 -5.41 15.32
C LYS A 54 -10.16 -5.22 14.30
N LEU A 55 -10.01 -4.01 13.79
CA LEU A 55 -9.02 -3.66 12.79
C LEU A 55 -7.75 -3.11 13.43
N ILE A 56 -6.62 -3.78 13.19
CA ILE A 56 -5.28 -3.40 13.62
C ILE A 56 -4.52 -2.89 12.39
N LEU A 57 -4.15 -1.61 12.39
CA LEU A 57 -3.34 -1.02 11.32
C LEU A 57 -1.87 -1.01 11.73
N VAL A 58 -1.04 -1.72 10.97
CA VAL A 58 0.42 -1.73 11.16
C VAL A 58 1.07 -0.73 10.20
N THR A 59 1.86 0.16 10.74
CA THR A 59 2.67 1.14 10.01
C THR A 59 4.09 1.17 10.60
N ALA A 60 4.92 2.14 10.21
CA ALA A 60 6.29 2.24 10.70
C ALA A 60 6.75 3.70 10.80
N ILE A 61 7.88 3.91 11.46
CA ILE A 61 8.66 5.16 11.37
C ILE A 61 9.26 5.33 9.97
N THR A 62 9.84 6.50 9.68
CA THR A 62 10.50 6.76 8.39
C THR A 62 11.56 5.70 8.09
N PRO A 63 11.48 4.98 6.94
CA PRO A 63 12.29 3.79 6.71
C PRO A 63 13.73 4.09 6.30
N THR A 64 14.61 3.15 6.65
CA THR A 64 15.94 2.99 6.04
C THR A 64 15.85 2.23 4.70
N PRO A 65 16.92 2.22 3.88
CA PRO A 65 16.93 1.46 2.62
C PRO A 65 16.54 -0.02 2.73
N PRO A 66 16.97 -0.78 3.77
CA PRO A 66 16.55 -2.18 3.94
C PRO A 66 15.09 -2.36 4.38
N GLY A 67 14.39 -1.28 4.79
CA GLY A 67 13.05 -1.33 5.37
C GLY A 67 13.04 -1.69 6.86
N GLU A 68 11.89 -1.59 7.54
CA GLU A 68 11.78 -1.74 9.00
C GLU A 68 11.07 -3.03 9.43
N GLY A 69 10.82 -3.95 8.50
CA GLY A 69 10.18 -5.22 8.79
C GLY A 69 8.68 -5.10 9.12
N LYS A 70 8.01 -4.06 8.61
CA LYS A 70 6.59 -3.84 8.85
C LYS A 70 5.73 -5.06 8.46
N SER A 71 5.94 -5.64 7.26
CA SER A 71 5.20 -6.82 6.80
C SER A 71 5.50 -8.04 7.69
N THR A 72 6.74 -8.20 8.15
CA THR A 72 7.12 -9.23 9.12
C THR A 72 6.34 -9.06 10.42
N VAL A 73 6.25 -7.83 10.95
CA VAL A 73 5.46 -7.55 12.17
C VAL A 73 3.97 -7.79 11.93
N THR A 74 3.44 -7.42 10.77
CA THR A 74 2.02 -7.66 10.43
C THR A 74 1.69 -9.16 10.41
N VAL A 75 2.52 -9.96 9.74
CA VAL A 75 2.36 -11.42 9.66
C VAL A 75 2.56 -12.06 11.03
N GLY A 76 3.65 -11.71 11.72
CA GLY A 76 3.98 -12.27 13.04
C GLY A 76 2.95 -11.91 14.13
N LEU A 77 2.40 -10.70 14.12
CA LEU A 77 1.30 -10.32 15.02
C LEU A 77 0.04 -11.15 14.73
N THR A 78 -0.27 -11.40 13.45
CA THR A 78 -1.40 -12.25 13.08
C THR A 78 -1.19 -13.69 13.55
N GLN A 79 0.01 -14.24 13.37
CA GLN A 79 0.37 -15.56 13.90
C GLN A 79 0.27 -15.59 15.43
N ALA A 80 0.80 -14.58 16.12
CA ALA A 80 0.75 -14.47 17.58
C ALA A 80 -0.69 -14.41 18.11
N LEU A 81 -1.54 -13.58 17.52
CA LEU A 81 -2.96 -13.51 17.90
C LEU A 81 -3.61 -14.90 17.85
N ASN A 82 -3.47 -15.65 16.75
CA ASN A 82 -4.02 -17.01 16.65
C ASN A 82 -3.40 -17.96 17.66
N LYS A 83 -2.08 -17.89 17.86
CA LYS A 83 -1.37 -18.75 18.81
C LYS A 83 -1.84 -18.55 20.25
N PHE A 84 -2.18 -17.33 20.62
CA PHE A 84 -2.69 -16.99 21.96
C PHE A 84 -4.22 -16.97 22.07
N GLY A 85 -4.92 -17.59 21.11
CA GLY A 85 -6.35 -17.90 21.21
C GLY A 85 -7.29 -16.82 20.62
N TYR A 86 -6.76 -15.83 19.90
CA TYR A 86 -7.56 -14.80 19.23
C TYR A 86 -7.70 -15.13 17.74
N LYS A 87 -8.93 -15.37 17.26
CA LYS A 87 -9.17 -15.64 15.84
C LYS A 87 -8.81 -14.41 14.99
N SER A 88 -7.74 -14.49 14.22
CA SER A 88 -7.28 -13.38 13.39
C SER A 88 -6.97 -13.79 11.95
N ILE A 89 -7.10 -12.82 11.05
CA ILE A 89 -6.75 -12.91 9.61
C ILE A 89 -5.91 -11.69 9.26
N ALA A 90 -4.84 -11.89 8.47
CA ALA A 90 -4.13 -10.77 7.87
C ALA A 90 -4.75 -10.37 6.52
N ALA A 91 -4.73 -9.08 6.21
CA ALA A 91 -5.07 -8.56 4.90
C ALA A 91 -3.89 -7.74 4.35
N LEU A 92 -3.25 -8.24 3.28
CA LEU A 92 -1.97 -7.75 2.77
C LEU A 92 -2.06 -7.34 1.30
N ARG A 93 -1.04 -6.60 0.84
CA ARG A 93 -0.89 -6.25 -0.57
C ARG A 93 -0.21 -7.39 -1.34
N GLU A 94 -0.58 -7.52 -2.61
CA GLU A 94 0.11 -8.35 -3.58
C GLU A 94 1.41 -7.64 -4.03
N PRO A 95 2.57 -8.33 -4.07
CA PRO A 95 3.82 -7.75 -4.55
C PRO A 95 3.83 -7.58 -6.06
N SER A 96 4.50 -6.52 -6.55
CA SER A 96 4.77 -6.26 -7.96
C SER A 96 6.12 -6.85 -8.37
N LEU A 97 6.22 -7.39 -9.59
CA LEU A 97 7.44 -8.00 -10.11
C LEU A 97 8.61 -7.01 -10.21
N GLY A 98 8.36 -5.77 -10.57
CA GLY A 98 9.42 -4.77 -10.69
C GLY A 98 10.25 -4.60 -9.40
N PRO A 99 9.66 -4.36 -8.23
CA PRO A 99 10.37 -4.37 -6.95
C PRO A 99 11.05 -5.69 -6.62
N VAL A 100 10.43 -6.84 -6.88
CA VAL A 100 10.98 -8.18 -6.61
C VAL A 100 12.29 -8.39 -7.38
N PHE A 101 12.33 -8.07 -8.66
CA PHE A 101 13.53 -8.16 -9.49
C PHE A 101 14.47 -6.95 -9.36
N GLY A 102 14.04 -5.89 -8.66
CA GLY A 102 14.80 -4.65 -8.44
C GLY A 102 15.69 -4.68 -7.20
N ILE A 103 15.23 -4.07 -6.10
CA ILE A 103 15.99 -3.93 -4.84
C ILE A 103 15.28 -4.56 -3.65
N LYS A 104 13.93 -4.57 -3.67
CA LYS A 104 13.14 -4.99 -2.53
C LYS A 104 12.63 -6.41 -2.72
N GLY A 105 12.73 -7.21 -1.67
CA GLY A 105 11.98 -8.44 -1.55
C GLY A 105 10.48 -8.22 -1.63
N GLY A 106 9.74 -9.30 -1.84
CA GLY A 106 8.29 -9.30 -1.89
C GLY A 106 7.64 -8.91 -0.57
N ALA A 107 6.32 -8.74 -0.59
CA ALA A 107 5.53 -8.37 0.59
C ALA A 107 5.17 -9.57 1.51
N ALA A 108 5.92 -10.67 1.46
CA ALA A 108 5.58 -11.93 2.14
C ALA A 108 6.02 -12.01 3.62
N GLY A 109 6.63 -10.96 4.18
CA GLY A 109 7.24 -11.01 5.52
C GLY A 109 8.68 -11.53 5.48
N GLY A 110 9.21 -12.04 6.60
CA GLY A 110 10.57 -12.58 6.69
C GLY A 110 10.79 -13.43 7.94
N GLY A 111 11.87 -14.23 7.95
CA GLY A 111 12.18 -15.17 9.03
C GLY A 111 11.06 -16.17 9.26
N MET A 112 10.68 -16.35 10.51
CA MET A 112 9.58 -17.24 10.92
C MET A 112 8.20 -16.61 10.77
N SER A 113 8.13 -15.36 10.26
CA SER A 113 6.86 -14.62 10.04
C SER A 113 6.68 -14.33 8.55
N GLN A 114 6.36 -15.36 7.78
CA GLN A 114 6.17 -15.28 6.33
C GLN A 114 4.80 -15.79 5.90
N VAL A 115 4.32 -15.28 4.76
CA VAL A 115 3.17 -15.80 4.03
C VAL A 115 3.66 -16.74 2.93
N VAL A 116 3.00 -17.87 2.82
CA VAL A 116 3.37 -18.95 1.88
C VAL A 116 2.15 -19.38 1.05
N PRO A 117 2.37 -19.83 -0.20
CA PRO A 117 3.62 -20.14 -0.90
C PRO A 117 4.35 -18.89 -1.40
N MET A 118 5.55 -18.60 -0.87
CA MET A 118 6.30 -17.37 -1.08
C MET A 118 6.66 -17.14 -2.57
N GLU A 119 7.15 -18.19 -3.25
CA GLU A 119 7.58 -18.11 -4.65
C GLU A 119 6.43 -17.70 -5.56
N GLU A 120 5.27 -18.34 -5.42
CA GLU A 120 4.09 -18.05 -6.24
C GLU A 120 3.55 -16.64 -5.96
N ILE A 121 3.55 -16.20 -4.69
CA ILE A 121 3.11 -14.85 -4.32
C ILE A 121 4.02 -13.79 -4.95
N ASN A 122 5.32 -14.00 -4.97
CA ASN A 122 6.29 -13.02 -5.46
C ASN A 122 6.50 -13.05 -6.98
N LEU A 123 6.10 -14.10 -7.67
CA LEU A 123 6.26 -14.25 -9.13
C LEU A 123 4.90 -14.14 -9.83
N HIS A 124 4.27 -15.27 -10.11
CA HIS A 124 2.96 -15.34 -10.77
C HIS A 124 1.95 -15.94 -9.80
N PHE A 125 1.22 -15.07 -9.10
CA PHE A 125 0.33 -15.50 -8.02
C PHE A 125 -0.96 -16.15 -8.54
N THR A 126 -1.98 -15.34 -8.85
CA THR A 126 -3.27 -15.79 -9.38
C THR A 126 -3.68 -15.03 -10.64
N GLY A 127 -2.81 -14.13 -11.11
CA GLY A 127 -3.00 -13.39 -12.35
C GLY A 127 -3.62 -11.99 -12.17
N ASP A 128 -3.79 -11.49 -10.95
CA ASP A 128 -4.43 -10.20 -10.70
C ASP A 128 -3.64 -9.03 -11.32
N ILE A 129 -2.32 -9.01 -11.15
CA ILE A 129 -1.44 -7.99 -11.73
C ILE A 129 -1.50 -8.03 -13.27
N HIS A 130 -1.52 -9.23 -13.86
CA HIS A 130 -1.67 -9.39 -15.31
C HIS A 130 -3.02 -8.87 -15.81
N ALA A 131 -4.12 -9.20 -15.10
CA ALA A 131 -5.47 -8.74 -15.43
C ALA A 131 -5.54 -7.20 -15.39
N ILE A 132 -4.96 -6.58 -14.35
CA ILE A 132 -4.90 -5.12 -14.20
C ILE A 132 -4.07 -4.49 -15.34
N SER A 133 -2.91 -5.07 -15.68
CA SER A 133 -2.07 -4.60 -16.79
C SER A 133 -2.83 -4.65 -18.12
N THR A 134 -3.52 -5.76 -18.38
CA THR A 134 -4.29 -5.96 -19.62
C THR A 134 -5.49 -5.01 -19.69
N ALA A 135 -6.23 -4.85 -18.59
CA ALA A 135 -7.35 -3.93 -18.48
C ALA A 135 -6.92 -2.47 -18.73
N HIS A 136 -5.81 -2.05 -18.14
CA HIS A 136 -5.24 -0.72 -18.34
C HIS A 136 -4.83 -0.49 -19.81
N ASN A 137 -4.12 -1.44 -20.40
CA ASN A 137 -3.62 -1.32 -21.77
C ASN A 137 -4.74 -1.46 -22.81
N LEU A 138 -5.86 -2.11 -22.49
CA LEU A 138 -7.05 -2.11 -23.35
C LEU A 138 -7.59 -0.68 -23.52
N ILE A 139 -7.65 0.13 -22.45
CA ILE A 139 -8.04 1.53 -22.53
C ILE A 139 -7.09 2.28 -23.47
N SER A 140 -5.76 2.10 -23.32
CA SER A 140 -4.77 2.74 -24.20
C SER A 140 -4.96 2.37 -25.67
N ALA A 141 -5.20 1.08 -25.95
CA ALA A 141 -5.44 0.60 -27.30
C ALA A 141 -6.74 1.17 -27.89
N CYS A 142 -7.81 1.28 -27.11
CA CYS A 142 -9.07 1.87 -27.54
C CYS A 142 -8.98 3.37 -27.83
N ILE A 143 -8.18 4.11 -27.04
CA ILE A 143 -7.90 5.54 -27.31
C ILE A 143 -7.23 5.68 -28.68
N ASP A 144 -6.15 4.93 -28.94
CA ASP A 144 -5.43 5.00 -30.20
C ASP A 144 -6.28 4.50 -31.38
N ASN A 145 -7.11 3.47 -31.19
CA ASN A 145 -8.06 3.02 -32.21
C ASN A 145 -9.12 4.11 -32.49
N HIS A 146 -9.65 4.80 -31.48
CA HIS A 146 -10.62 5.87 -31.67
C HIS A 146 -10.04 7.02 -32.50
N LEU A 147 -8.77 7.40 -32.25
CA LEU A 147 -8.04 8.38 -33.05
C LEU A 147 -7.93 7.97 -34.53
N MET A 148 -7.68 6.68 -34.79
CA MET A 148 -7.54 6.13 -36.15
C MET A 148 -8.88 6.05 -36.90
N GLN A 149 -9.98 5.78 -36.20
CA GLN A 149 -11.29 5.51 -36.78
C GLN A 149 -12.21 6.73 -36.85
N GLY A 150 -11.63 7.93 -36.93
CA GLY A 150 -12.37 9.16 -37.19
C GLY A 150 -12.42 10.14 -36.03
N ASN A 151 -11.99 9.77 -34.83
CA ASN A 151 -11.87 10.67 -33.67
C ASN A 151 -13.15 11.47 -33.35
N GLU A 152 -14.30 10.82 -33.29
CA GLU A 152 -15.61 11.46 -33.06
C GLU A 152 -15.68 12.24 -31.73
N LEU A 153 -14.89 11.87 -30.73
CA LEU A 153 -14.76 12.58 -29.45
C LEU A 153 -13.85 13.81 -29.53
N ASP A 154 -13.30 14.10 -30.72
CA ASP A 154 -12.37 15.22 -30.97
C ASP A 154 -11.18 15.23 -29.99
N ILE A 155 -10.64 14.05 -29.67
CA ILE A 155 -9.51 13.88 -28.74
C ILE A 155 -8.35 14.74 -29.23
N ASP A 156 -7.79 15.56 -28.33
CA ASP A 156 -6.53 16.26 -28.56
C ASP A 156 -5.36 15.32 -28.30
N VAL A 157 -4.65 14.95 -29.37
CA VAL A 157 -3.51 14.01 -29.33
C VAL A 157 -2.42 14.45 -28.36
N ASN A 158 -2.25 15.77 -28.15
CA ASN A 158 -1.25 16.36 -27.26
C ASN A 158 -1.71 16.41 -25.79
N ASN A 159 -2.98 16.13 -25.53
CA ASN A 159 -3.59 16.21 -24.19
C ASN A 159 -4.16 14.86 -23.71
N ILE A 160 -3.62 13.74 -24.19
CA ILE A 160 -3.91 12.42 -23.66
C ILE A 160 -3.05 12.20 -22.41
N THR A 161 -3.71 12.03 -21.25
CA THR A 161 -3.04 11.84 -19.95
C THR A 161 -2.85 10.36 -19.59
N TRP A 162 -3.54 9.48 -20.30
CA TRP A 162 -3.50 8.04 -20.08
C TRP A 162 -2.24 7.41 -20.68
N LYS A 163 -1.42 6.79 -19.83
CA LYS A 163 -0.18 6.09 -20.18
C LYS A 163 -0.47 4.63 -20.53
N ARG A 164 0.59 3.84 -20.76
CA ARG A 164 0.57 2.38 -20.76
C ARG A 164 1.17 1.84 -19.47
N VAL A 165 1.03 0.55 -19.21
CA VAL A 165 1.62 -0.09 -18.04
C VAL A 165 2.41 -1.34 -18.39
N LEU A 166 3.44 -1.60 -17.59
CA LEU A 166 4.21 -2.83 -17.54
C LEU A 166 4.60 -3.11 -16.10
N ASP A 167 4.42 -4.35 -15.62
CA ASP A 167 4.81 -4.71 -14.25
C ASP A 167 6.28 -5.11 -14.15
N MET A 168 7.16 -4.22 -14.60
CA MET A 168 8.61 -4.35 -14.52
C MET A 168 9.27 -2.97 -14.42
N ASN A 169 10.42 -2.90 -13.74
CA ASN A 169 11.23 -1.69 -13.66
C ASN A 169 11.99 -1.47 -14.97
N ASP A 170 11.52 -0.56 -15.82
CA ASP A 170 12.17 -0.25 -17.10
C ASP A 170 12.22 1.25 -17.37
N ARG A 171 13.38 1.86 -17.05
CA ARG A 171 13.57 3.31 -17.23
C ARG A 171 13.53 3.77 -18.68
N ALA A 172 13.80 2.89 -19.65
CA ALA A 172 13.79 3.22 -21.07
C ALA A 172 12.36 3.53 -21.58
N LEU A 173 11.34 3.07 -20.86
CA LEU A 173 9.94 3.28 -21.21
C LEU A 173 9.34 4.57 -20.64
N ARG A 174 10.10 5.39 -19.92
CA ARG A 174 9.59 6.65 -19.32
C ARG A 174 9.12 7.67 -20.35
N ASN A 175 9.78 7.73 -21.50
CA ASN A 175 9.38 8.60 -22.61
C ASN A 175 9.63 7.82 -23.90
N ILE A 176 8.58 7.60 -24.67
CA ILE A 176 8.62 6.85 -25.93
C ILE A 176 7.76 7.52 -26.99
N VAL A 177 8.00 7.18 -28.23
CA VAL A 177 7.15 7.56 -29.37
C VAL A 177 6.43 6.30 -29.87
N ILE A 178 5.12 6.40 -30.04
CA ILE A 178 4.28 5.33 -30.61
C ILE A 178 3.69 5.75 -31.94
N GLY A 179 3.05 4.81 -32.66
CA GLY A 179 2.40 5.06 -33.96
C GLY A 179 3.36 5.23 -35.12
N MET A 180 4.62 4.82 -34.97
CA MET A 180 5.63 4.86 -36.03
C MET A 180 5.39 3.76 -37.08
N GLY A 181 5.93 3.93 -38.29
CA GLY A 181 5.84 2.93 -39.37
C GLY A 181 4.73 3.17 -40.39
N GLY A 182 4.19 4.39 -40.43
CA GLY A 182 3.22 4.83 -41.42
C GLY A 182 1.78 4.82 -40.96
N ARG A 183 0.89 5.32 -41.81
CA ARG A 183 -0.52 5.65 -41.48
C ARG A 183 -1.32 4.50 -40.87
N LEU A 184 -1.02 3.26 -41.23
CA LEU A 184 -1.75 2.08 -40.72
C LEU A 184 -1.41 1.73 -39.26
N ASN A 185 -0.32 2.29 -38.74
CA ASN A 185 0.16 1.97 -37.39
C ASN A 185 -0.31 2.98 -36.31
N GLY A 186 -1.06 4.00 -36.69
CA GLY A 186 -1.57 5.00 -35.76
C GLY A 186 -1.05 6.42 -36.03
N ILE A 187 -1.33 7.29 -35.09
CA ILE A 187 -0.86 8.68 -35.12
C ILE A 187 0.42 8.78 -34.27
N PRO A 188 1.57 9.17 -34.87
CA PRO A 188 2.80 9.36 -34.12
C PRO A 188 2.62 10.37 -32.99
N ARG A 189 2.90 9.95 -31.76
CA ARG A 189 2.86 10.81 -30.57
C ARG A 189 3.80 10.35 -29.48
N GLU A 190 4.23 11.27 -28.65
CA GLU A 190 4.94 10.95 -27.43
C GLU A 190 3.98 10.36 -26.39
N THR A 191 4.44 9.37 -25.64
CA THR A 191 3.74 8.78 -24.51
C THR A 191 4.75 8.19 -23.53
N SER A 192 4.27 7.46 -22.52
CA SER A 192 5.13 6.81 -21.51
C SER A 192 4.48 5.54 -20.98
N PHE A 193 5.28 4.76 -20.27
CA PHE A 193 4.79 3.70 -19.39
C PHE A 193 4.90 4.12 -17.93
N GLN A 194 4.03 3.56 -17.12
CA GLN A 194 4.16 3.49 -15.66
C GLN A 194 4.11 2.04 -15.21
N ILE A 195 4.62 1.74 -14.02
CA ILE A 195 4.52 0.38 -13.48
C ILE A 195 3.05 0.06 -13.15
N THR A 196 2.63 -1.18 -13.33
CA THR A 196 1.22 -1.59 -13.17
C THR A 196 0.63 -1.19 -11.82
N VAL A 197 1.40 -1.28 -10.75
CA VAL A 197 0.96 -0.89 -9.39
C VAL A 197 0.84 0.63 -9.16
N ALA A 198 1.25 1.46 -10.12
CA ALA A 198 0.99 2.90 -10.16
C ALA A 198 -0.27 3.25 -10.96
N SER A 199 -0.90 2.29 -11.62
CA SER A 199 -2.09 2.47 -12.44
C SER A 199 -3.29 2.94 -11.63
N GLU A 200 -4.10 3.84 -12.22
CA GLU A 200 -5.41 4.18 -11.66
C GLU A 200 -6.35 2.96 -11.60
N ILE A 201 -6.23 2.00 -12.53
CA ILE A 201 -6.97 0.73 -12.46
C ILE A 201 -6.65 -0.03 -11.17
N MET A 202 -5.37 -0.09 -10.77
CA MET A 202 -4.97 -0.70 -9.49
C MET A 202 -5.60 0.03 -8.30
N ALA A 203 -5.62 1.35 -8.31
CA ALA A 203 -6.23 2.13 -7.23
C ALA A 203 -7.76 1.93 -7.17
N ILE A 204 -8.44 1.96 -8.32
CA ILE A 204 -9.87 1.65 -8.45
C ILE A 204 -10.18 0.24 -7.94
N PHE A 205 -9.42 -0.75 -8.37
CA PHE A 205 -9.53 -2.15 -7.95
C PHE A 205 -9.46 -2.30 -6.43
N CYS A 206 -8.54 -1.60 -5.78
CA CYS A 206 -8.39 -1.64 -4.32
C CYS A 206 -9.47 -0.86 -3.56
N LEU A 207 -10.11 0.13 -4.17
CA LEU A 207 -11.14 0.97 -3.53
C LEU A 207 -12.57 0.58 -3.88
N ALA A 208 -12.77 -0.30 -4.85
CA ALA A 208 -14.09 -0.79 -5.24
C ALA A 208 -14.73 -1.66 -4.14
N ASN A 209 -16.04 -1.49 -3.95
CA ASN A 209 -16.84 -2.26 -3.00
C ASN A 209 -17.58 -3.45 -3.64
N SER A 210 -17.67 -3.49 -4.96
CA SER A 210 -18.35 -4.52 -5.75
C SER A 210 -17.92 -4.44 -7.20
N ILE A 211 -18.30 -5.45 -8.00
CA ILE A 211 -18.07 -5.43 -9.45
C ILE A 211 -18.85 -4.31 -10.16
N VAL A 212 -20.00 -3.94 -9.64
CA VAL A 212 -20.82 -2.82 -10.18
C VAL A 212 -20.13 -1.49 -9.90
N ASP A 213 -19.63 -1.30 -8.67
CA ASP A 213 -18.84 -0.12 -8.29
C ASP A 213 -17.55 -0.04 -9.09
N LEU A 214 -16.85 -1.19 -9.30
CA LEU A 214 -15.67 -1.28 -10.16
C LEU A 214 -15.96 -0.76 -11.58
N LYS A 215 -17.03 -1.25 -12.22
CA LYS A 215 -17.44 -0.82 -13.56
C LYS A 215 -17.74 0.66 -13.63
N LYS A 216 -18.48 1.18 -12.65
CA LYS A 216 -18.83 2.61 -12.57
C LYS A 216 -17.56 3.46 -12.50
N ARG A 217 -16.64 3.13 -11.59
CA ARG A 217 -15.36 3.85 -11.39
C ARG A 217 -14.48 3.81 -12.64
N ILE A 218 -14.39 2.67 -13.32
CA ILE A 218 -13.66 2.55 -14.60
C ILE A 218 -14.24 3.52 -15.64
N GLY A 219 -15.57 3.63 -15.73
CA GLY A 219 -16.23 4.58 -16.63
C GLY A 219 -15.91 6.05 -16.32
N GLU A 220 -15.62 6.38 -15.06
CA GLU A 220 -15.32 7.74 -14.59
C GLU A 220 -13.84 8.16 -14.80
N ILE A 221 -12.94 7.24 -15.18
CA ILE A 221 -11.53 7.56 -15.47
C ILE A 221 -11.47 8.66 -16.53
N VAL A 222 -10.69 9.71 -16.25
CA VAL A 222 -10.35 10.77 -17.20
C VAL A 222 -9.06 10.39 -17.94
N PHE A 223 -9.17 10.15 -19.26
CA PHE A 223 -8.03 9.70 -20.06
C PHE A 223 -7.35 10.82 -20.87
N GLY A 224 -7.96 11.97 -20.95
CA GLY A 224 -7.44 13.10 -21.72
C GLY A 224 -8.47 14.21 -21.90
N TYR A 225 -8.23 15.07 -22.87
CA TYR A 225 -9.07 16.23 -23.19
C TYR A 225 -9.35 16.27 -24.68
N ASN A 226 -10.49 16.86 -25.06
CA ASN A 226 -10.78 17.19 -26.46
C ASN A 226 -10.08 18.54 -26.84
N ARG A 227 -10.16 18.90 -28.13
CA ARG A 227 -9.56 20.16 -28.63
C ARG A 227 -10.19 21.42 -28.05
N LYS A 228 -11.37 21.33 -27.42
CA LYS A 228 -11.99 22.42 -26.68
C LYS A 228 -11.53 22.51 -25.24
N GLY A 229 -10.70 21.56 -24.76
CA GLY A 229 -10.21 21.49 -23.40
C GLY A 229 -11.17 20.79 -22.42
N GLU A 230 -12.24 20.16 -22.91
CA GLU A 230 -13.19 19.41 -22.09
C GLU A 230 -12.64 18.03 -21.72
N MET A 231 -12.87 17.58 -20.49
CA MET A 231 -12.41 16.27 -20.01
C MET A 231 -13.12 15.13 -20.73
N LEU A 232 -12.36 14.10 -21.11
CA LEU A 232 -12.87 12.88 -21.72
C LEU A 232 -12.74 11.70 -20.77
N GLN A 233 -13.84 10.97 -20.59
CA GLN A 233 -13.95 9.84 -19.68
C GLN A 233 -14.09 8.52 -20.44
N VAL A 234 -13.62 7.41 -19.83
CA VAL A 234 -13.64 6.06 -20.42
C VAL A 234 -15.05 5.63 -20.84
N LYS A 235 -16.11 6.01 -20.11
CA LYS A 235 -17.50 5.73 -20.50
C LYS A 235 -17.90 6.28 -21.89
N GLN A 236 -17.22 7.33 -22.36
CA GLN A 236 -17.46 7.89 -23.71
C GLN A 236 -16.89 6.99 -24.81
N LEU A 237 -15.88 6.16 -24.47
CA LEU A 237 -15.37 5.10 -25.36
C LEU A 237 -16.25 3.83 -25.33
N LYS A 238 -17.21 3.73 -24.39
CA LYS A 238 -18.14 2.60 -24.22
C LYS A 238 -17.46 1.24 -23.96
N ILE A 239 -16.32 1.25 -23.26
CA ILE A 239 -15.49 0.06 -23.02
C ILE A 239 -15.41 -0.36 -21.56
N GLU A 240 -16.02 0.38 -20.63
CA GLU A 240 -15.97 0.09 -19.19
C GLU A 240 -16.44 -1.33 -18.84
N GLY A 241 -17.39 -1.86 -19.62
CA GLY A 241 -17.85 -3.24 -19.50
C GLY A 241 -16.76 -4.26 -19.85
N ALA A 242 -16.07 -4.08 -20.98
CA ALA A 242 -14.98 -4.95 -21.43
C ALA A 242 -13.78 -4.91 -20.46
N VAL A 243 -13.41 -3.71 -20.00
CA VAL A 243 -12.36 -3.52 -19.00
C VAL A 243 -12.70 -4.24 -17.69
N THR A 244 -13.96 -4.12 -17.22
CA THR A 244 -14.43 -4.82 -16.02
C THR A 244 -14.45 -6.33 -16.19
N ALA A 245 -14.80 -6.83 -17.38
CA ALA A 245 -14.81 -8.27 -17.67
C ALA A 245 -13.41 -8.90 -17.52
N LEU A 246 -12.34 -8.19 -17.91
CA LEU A 246 -10.95 -8.63 -17.69
C LEU A 246 -10.60 -8.77 -16.20
N LEU A 247 -11.27 -8.03 -15.34
CA LEU A 247 -11.03 -8.00 -13.88
C LEU A 247 -11.97 -8.91 -13.10
N LYS A 248 -12.88 -9.66 -13.76
CA LYS A 248 -13.95 -10.44 -13.13
C LYS A 248 -13.44 -11.43 -12.06
N ASP A 249 -12.37 -12.14 -12.34
CA ASP A 249 -11.81 -13.11 -11.39
C ASP A 249 -10.75 -12.46 -10.48
N ALA A 250 -10.01 -11.49 -11.01
CA ALA A 250 -9.05 -10.74 -10.21
C ALA A 250 -9.69 -10.05 -8.99
N ILE A 251 -10.91 -9.50 -9.13
CA ILE A 251 -11.59 -8.76 -8.05
C ILE A 251 -11.93 -9.61 -6.80
N LYS A 252 -11.87 -10.93 -6.91
CA LYS A 252 -12.03 -11.85 -5.77
C LYS A 252 -10.73 -11.89 -4.95
N PRO A 253 -10.75 -11.68 -3.61
CA PRO A 253 -9.55 -11.76 -2.78
C PRO A 253 -8.89 -13.15 -2.82
N ASN A 254 -7.56 -13.15 -2.74
CA ASN A 254 -6.77 -14.38 -2.68
C ASN A 254 -6.59 -14.83 -1.24
N LEU A 255 -6.90 -16.09 -0.94
CA LEU A 255 -6.66 -16.74 0.34
C LEU A 255 -5.38 -17.57 0.26
N VAL A 256 -4.50 -17.39 1.23
CA VAL A 256 -3.26 -18.15 1.49
C VAL A 256 -3.07 -18.34 2.99
N GLN A 257 -1.86 -18.71 3.42
CA GLN A 257 -1.54 -18.98 4.82
C GLN A 257 -0.18 -18.42 5.23
N THR A 258 0.04 -18.30 6.53
CA THR A 258 1.38 -18.04 7.09
C THR A 258 2.12 -19.37 7.33
N LEU A 259 3.41 -19.28 7.70
CA LEU A 259 4.19 -20.45 8.14
C LEU A 259 3.54 -21.22 9.31
N GLU A 260 2.75 -20.56 10.16
CA GLU A 260 1.98 -21.17 11.25
C GLU A 260 0.52 -21.50 10.86
N ASN A 261 0.23 -21.59 9.55
CA ASN A 261 -1.07 -21.97 8.99
C ASN A 261 -2.23 -21.04 9.43
N THR A 262 -1.94 -19.76 9.63
CA THR A 262 -2.94 -18.72 9.86
C THR A 262 -3.46 -18.20 8.52
N PRO A 263 -4.78 -18.02 8.36
CA PRO A 263 -5.34 -17.49 7.11
C PRO A 263 -4.87 -16.07 6.80
N VAL A 264 -4.60 -15.80 5.51
CA VAL A 264 -4.20 -14.49 5.01
C VAL A 264 -4.92 -14.19 3.71
N PHE A 265 -5.48 -12.99 3.59
CA PHE A 265 -5.92 -12.44 2.31
C PHE A 265 -4.82 -11.57 1.70
N ILE A 266 -4.46 -11.86 0.44
CA ILE A 266 -3.59 -10.99 -0.37
C ILE A 266 -4.40 -10.48 -1.55
N HIS A 267 -4.51 -9.14 -1.72
CA HIS A 267 -5.34 -8.60 -2.79
C HIS A 267 -5.00 -7.15 -3.12
N GLY A 268 -4.56 -6.91 -4.36
CA GLY A 268 -4.14 -5.62 -4.86
C GLY A 268 -2.87 -5.08 -4.20
N GLY A 269 -2.17 -4.17 -4.86
CA GLY A 269 -0.86 -3.69 -4.40
C GLY A 269 -0.48 -2.29 -4.88
N PRO A 270 -1.30 -1.24 -4.67
CA PRO A 270 -0.99 0.11 -5.13
C PRO A 270 0.22 0.67 -4.37
N PHE A 271 1.07 1.45 -5.06
CA PHE A 271 2.18 2.13 -4.43
C PHE A 271 1.70 3.25 -3.48
N ALA A 272 2.34 3.35 -2.31
CA ALA A 272 1.97 4.32 -1.27
C ALA A 272 2.50 5.74 -1.51
N ASN A 273 3.40 5.93 -2.46
CA ASN A 273 3.92 7.25 -2.82
C ASN A 273 3.20 7.89 -4.03
N ILE A 274 2.29 7.18 -4.69
CA ILE A 274 1.53 7.67 -5.85
C ILE A 274 0.03 7.43 -5.68
N ALA A 275 -0.35 6.42 -4.90
CA ALA A 275 -1.71 6.03 -4.59
C ALA A 275 -1.88 5.80 -3.09
N HIS A 276 -2.99 5.22 -2.64
CA HIS A 276 -3.28 5.05 -1.22
C HIS A 276 -2.45 3.95 -0.51
N GLY A 277 -1.72 3.11 -1.25
CA GLY A 277 -0.71 2.21 -0.68
C GLY A 277 -1.21 1.11 0.25
N CYS A 278 -2.45 0.66 0.08
CA CYS A 278 -3.10 -0.33 0.94
C CYS A 278 -3.71 -1.45 0.09
N ASN A 279 -3.91 -2.63 0.69
CA ASN A 279 -4.67 -3.71 0.06
C ASN A 279 -6.12 -3.30 -0.23
N SER A 280 -6.88 -4.18 -0.87
CA SER A 280 -8.26 -3.85 -1.28
C SER A 280 -9.21 -3.68 -0.09
N VAL A 281 -10.23 -2.86 -0.29
CA VAL A 281 -11.38 -2.73 0.61
C VAL A 281 -12.10 -4.06 0.77
N LEU A 282 -12.26 -4.81 -0.32
CA LEU A 282 -12.93 -6.12 -0.33
C LEU A 282 -12.23 -7.12 0.57
N ALA A 283 -10.89 -7.26 0.46
CA ALA A 283 -10.12 -8.17 1.32
C ALA A 283 -10.21 -7.76 2.80
N THR A 284 -10.09 -6.48 3.11
CA THR A 284 -10.21 -5.99 4.49
C THR A 284 -11.60 -6.23 5.07
N LYS A 285 -12.67 -5.90 4.33
CA LYS A 285 -14.05 -6.14 4.78
C LYS A 285 -14.35 -7.62 4.95
N MET A 286 -13.85 -8.46 4.02
CA MET A 286 -14.01 -9.91 4.12
C MET A 286 -13.33 -10.47 5.36
N ALA A 287 -12.10 -10.05 5.64
CA ALA A 287 -11.39 -10.42 6.85
C ALA A 287 -12.13 -9.98 8.13
N LEU A 288 -12.67 -8.74 8.15
CA LEU A 288 -13.46 -8.21 9.27
C LEU A 288 -14.74 -9.04 9.54
N LYS A 289 -15.38 -9.56 8.48
CA LYS A 289 -16.56 -10.42 8.63
C LYS A 289 -16.22 -11.83 9.09
N LEU A 290 -15.01 -12.32 8.86
CA LEU A 290 -14.63 -13.72 9.08
C LEU A 290 -13.81 -13.96 10.36
N SER A 291 -13.26 -12.90 10.98
CA SER A 291 -12.41 -13.03 12.16
C SER A 291 -12.73 -11.99 13.24
N ASP A 292 -12.21 -12.22 14.45
CA ASP A 292 -12.38 -11.29 15.56
C ASP A 292 -11.37 -10.15 15.51
N TYR A 293 -10.20 -10.42 14.92
CA TYR A 293 -9.14 -9.44 14.70
C TYR A 293 -8.61 -9.50 13.26
N VAL A 294 -8.44 -8.35 12.67
CA VAL A 294 -7.83 -8.20 11.34
C VAL A 294 -6.57 -7.38 11.47
N VAL A 295 -5.45 -7.92 11.01
CA VAL A 295 -4.19 -7.17 10.94
C VAL A 295 -3.93 -6.79 9.50
N THR A 296 -3.74 -5.51 9.24
CA THR A 296 -3.43 -4.99 7.91
C THR A 296 -2.30 -3.98 7.97
N GLU A 297 -1.68 -3.73 6.83
CA GLU A 297 -0.60 -2.76 6.75
C GLU A 297 -0.87 -1.65 5.73
N ALA A 298 -0.18 -0.54 5.90
CA ALA A 298 -0.09 0.53 4.91
C ALA A 298 1.36 0.71 4.44
N GLY A 299 1.55 1.09 3.18
CA GLY A 299 2.88 1.20 2.56
C GLY A 299 3.75 2.29 3.14
N PHE A 300 5.06 2.08 3.19
CA PHE A 300 6.06 2.99 3.77
C PHE A 300 5.80 3.29 5.26
N ALA A 301 5.91 4.56 5.67
CA ALA A 301 5.76 5.01 7.04
C ALA A 301 4.37 5.62 7.33
N ALA A 302 4.18 6.01 8.59
CA ALA A 302 2.91 6.55 9.06
C ALA A 302 2.51 7.85 8.35
N ASP A 303 3.47 8.68 7.99
CA ASP A 303 3.26 9.93 7.25
C ASP A 303 2.80 9.74 5.79
N LEU A 304 2.97 8.55 5.21
CA LEU A 304 2.54 8.25 3.84
C LEU A 304 1.41 7.24 3.82
N GLY A 305 1.71 5.97 4.13
CA GLY A 305 0.75 4.90 3.96
C GLY A 305 -0.37 4.95 4.99
N ALA A 306 -0.07 5.16 6.28
CA ALA A 306 -1.11 5.18 7.29
C ALA A 306 -2.02 6.41 7.16
N GLU A 307 -1.48 7.59 6.87
CA GLU A 307 -2.28 8.77 6.57
C GLU A 307 -3.29 8.46 5.45
N LYS A 308 -2.85 7.89 4.32
CA LYS A 308 -3.73 7.55 3.19
C LYS A 308 -4.70 6.42 3.49
N PHE A 309 -4.30 5.46 4.33
CA PHE A 309 -5.22 4.46 4.83
C PHE A 309 -6.37 5.13 5.59
N LEU A 310 -6.08 6.06 6.50
CA LEU A 310 -7.04 6.72 7.38
C LEU A 310 -7.90 7.74 6.61
N ASP A 311 -7.29 8.61 5.81
CA ASP A 311 -7.99 9.70 5.13
C ASP A 311 -8.63 9.30 3.79
N ILE A 312 -8.17 8.23 3.14
CA ILE A 312 -8.73 7.77 1.85
C ILE A 312 -9.46 6.44 2.01
N LYS A 313 -8.75 5.35 2.37
CA LYS A 313 -9.32 4.00 2.37
C LYS A 313 -10.39 3.83 3.45
N ALA A 314 -10.08 4.16 4.69
CA ALA A 314 -10.99 3.98 5.83
C ALA A 314 -12.27 4.81 5.62
N ARG A 315 -12.11 6.06 5.23
CA ARG A 315 -13.21 6.96 4.88
C ARG A 315 -14.12 6.38 3.78
N LYS A 316 -13.54 5.94 2.64
CA LYS A 316 -14.31 5.37 1.51
C LYS A 316 -14.96 4.03 1.83
N ALA A 317 -14.31 3.22 2.63
CA ALA A 317 -14.79 1.89 2.98
C ALA A 317 -15.79 1.90 4.14
N GLY A 318 -15.85 2.98 4.93
CA GLY A 318 -16.62 3.03 6.18
C GLY A 318 -16.09 2.03 7.20
N ILE A 319 -14.76 1.90 7.31
CA ILE A 319 -14.07 1.04 8.30
C ILE A 319 -13.27 1.90 9.25
N GLU A 320 -13.16 1.48 10.49
CA GLU A 320 -12.46 2.22 11.55
C GLU A 320 -11.38 1.33 12.17
N PRO A 321 -10.11 1.77 12.21
CA PRO A 321 -9.08 1.06 12.94
C PRO A 321 -9.32 1.17 14.46
N ASN A 322 -9.07 0.08 15.16
CA ASN A 322 -9.20 0.03 16.63
C ASN A 322 -7.89 0.31 17.34
N VAL A 323 -6.77 0.07 16.65
CA VAL A 323 -5.42 0.37 17.13
C VAL A 323 -4.46 0.57 15.96
N ILE A 324 -3.49 1.44 16.13
CA ILE A 324 -2.39 1.67 15.20
C ILE A 324 -1.11 1.16 15.84
N VAL A 325 -0.42 0.23 15.16
CA VAL A 325 0.89 -0.28 15.58
C VAL A 325 1.97 0.41 14.76
N ILE A 326 2.87 1.14 15.41
CA ILE A 326 4.02 1.79 14.77
C ILE A 326 5.26 0.93 14.99
N VAL A 327 5.77 0.34 13.92
CA VAL A 327 7.02 -0.42 13.95
C VAL A 327 8.20 0.54 14.00
N ALA A 328 9.03 0.40 15.02
CA ALA A 328 10.29 1.10 15.19
C ALA A 328 11.46 0.12 15.22
N THR A 329 12.62 0.52 14.71
CA THR A 329 13.85 -0.26 14.76
C THR A 329 15.00 0.57 15.30
N VAL A 330 15.89 -0.05 16.05
CA VAL A 330 17.12 0.60 16.56
C VAL A 330 17.91 1.24 15.41
N ARG A 331 18.09 0.50 14.31
CA ARG A 331 18.84 0.99 13.15
C ARG A 331 18.20 2.22 12.49
N ALA A 332 16.86 2.28 12.35
CA ALA A 332 16.21 3.44 11.76
C ALA A 332 16.33 4.67 12.67
N LEU A 333 16.20 4.48 13.98
CA LEU A 333 16.39 5.58 14.93
C LEU A 333 17.85 6.09 14.93
N LYS A 334 18.84 5.21 14.90
CA LYS A 334 20.25 5.62 14.73
C LYS A 334 20.47 6.38 13.42
N HIS A 335 19.93 5.87 12.31
CA HIS A 335 20.00 6.55 11.01
C HIS A 335 19.40 7.97 11.06
N HIS A 336 18.23 8.12 11.66
CA HIS A 336 17.57 9.41 11.83
C HIS A 336 18.26 10.32 12.84
N GLY A 337 19.08 9.77 13.73
CA GLY A 337 20.00 10.48 14.61
C GLY A 337 21.30 10.91 13.94
N GLY A 338 21.52 10.51 12.68
CA GLY A 338 22.69 10.87 11.88
C GLY A 338 23.82 9.84 11.90
N ASP A 339 23.58 8.60 12.38
CA ASP A 339 24.58 7.54 12.38
C ASP A 339 24.76 6.92 10.98
N THR A 340 25.97 6.56 10.66
CA THR A 340 26.35 5.84 9.43
C THR A 340 26.69 4.37 9.70
N ASP A 341 27.07 4.02 10.94
CA ASP A 341 27.26 2.64 11.40
C ASP A 341 26.03 2.16 12.16
N LEU A 342 25.11 1.54 11.46
CA LEU A 342 23.85 1.07 12.03
C LEU A 342 23.96 -0.28 12.77
N LYS A 343 25.14 -0.91 12.79
CA LYS A 343 25.36 -2.22 13.40
C LYS A 343 25.97 -2.16 14.80
N SER A 344 26.85 -1.19 15.07
CA SER A 344 27.47 -1.01 16.37
C SER A 344 26.53 -0.26 17.33
N GLU A 345 26.60 -0.59 18.64
CA GLU A 345 25.81 0.13 19.66
C GLU A 345 26.14 1.63 19.65
N ASN A 346 25.08 2.45 19.61
CA ASN A 346 25.20 3.90 19.71
C ASN A 346 23.92 4.53 20.30
N VAL A 347 23.83 4.47 21.62
CA VAL A 347 22.71 4.99 22.40
C VAL A 347 22.50 6.50 22.21
N GLU A 348 23.60 7.28 22.10
CA GLU A 348 23.51 8.74 21.96
C GLU A 348 22.90 9.16 20.62
N THR A 349 23.27 8.48 19.54
CA THR A 349 22.70 8.75 18.22
C THR A 349 21.26 8.25 18.14
N LEU A 350 20.97 7.09 18.75
CA LEU A 350 19.60 6.59 18.87
C LEU A 350 18.69 7.62 19.56
N LYS A 351 19.12 8.20 20.69
CA LYS A 351 18.37 9.25 21.41
C LYS A 351 18.05 10.46 20.52
N LYS A 352 19.01 10.90 19.69
CA LYS A 352 18.78 11.97 18.73
C LYS A 352 17.73 11.62 17.68
N GLY A 353 17.64 10.35 17.30
CA GLY A 353 16.67 9.87 16.31
C GLY A 353 15.27 9.63 16.86
N LEU A 354 15.08 9.55 18.19
CA LEU A 354 13.75 9.37 18.80
C LEU A 354 12.73 10.45 18.41
N VAL A 355 13.18 11.62 18.00
CA VAL A 355 12.31 12.70 17.49
C VAL A 355 11.52 12.29 16.23
N ASN A 356 12.04 11.34 15.44
CA ASN A 356 11.31 10.79 14.29
C ASN A 356 10.15 9.90 14.76
N LEU A 357 10.39 9.00 15.71
CA LEU A 357 9.35 8.20 16.35
C LEU A 357 8.29 9.09 17.02
N GLU A 358 8.73 10.12 17.76
CA GLU A 358 7.83 11.10 18.40
C GLU A 358 6.86 11.71 17.41
N ARG A 359 7.36 12.19 16.25
CA ARG A 359 6.51 12.79 15.23
C ARG A 359 5.49 11.81 14.66
N HIS A 360 5.87 10.57 14.42
CA HIS A 360 4.94 9.54 13.94
C HIS A 360 3.86 9.19 14.98
N ILE A 361 4.21 9.12 16.25
CA ILE A 361 3.23 8.92 17.34
C ILE A 361 2.24 10.08 17.37
N GLU A 362 2.73 11.33 17.45
CA GLU A 362 1.88 12.53 17.48
C GLU A 362 0.94 12.61 16.28
N SER A 363 1.45 12.26 15.09
CA SER A 363 0.65 12.27 13.85
C SER A 363 -0.49 11.24 13.89
N MET A 364 -0.23 10.04 14.39
CA MET A 364 -1.24 8.99 14.45
C MET A 364 -2.27 9.21 15.57
N GLN A 365 -1.88 9.83 16.68
CA GLN A 365 -2.80 10.19 17.77
C GLN A 365 -3.88 11.20 17.35
N LYS A 366 -3.63 12.00 16.29
CA LYS A 366 -4.61 12.96 15.74
C LYS A 366 -5.88 12.31 15.16
N TYR A 367 -5.83 11.02 14.89
CA TYR A 367 -6.98 10.25 14.40
C TYR A 367 -7.84 9.65 15.51
N HIS A 368 -7.54 9.96 16.80
CA HIS A 368 -8.24 9.44 17.97
C HIS A 368 -8.26 7.93 18.07
N VAL A 369 -7.18 7.28 17.60
CA VAL A 369 -6.98 5.83 17.67
C VAL A 369 -5.77 5.55 18.57
N PRO A 370 -5.86 4.60 19.53
CA PRO A 370 -4.73 4.23 20.36
C PRO A 370 -3.52 3.79 19.54
N VAL A 371 -2.34 4.20 19.98
CA VAL A 371 -1.06 3.88 19.34
C VAL A 371 -0.26 2.92 20.23
N VAL A 372 0.29 1.87 19.63
CA VAL A 372 1.22 0.93 20.26
C VAL A 372 2.51 0.94 19.45
N VAL A 373 3.67 1.06 20.09
CA VAL A 373 4.97 0.98 19.43
C VAL A 373 5.47 -0.46 19.49
N ALA A 374 5.81 -1.04 18.34
CA ALA A 374 6.43 -2.36 18.22
C ALA A 374 7.92 -2.19 17.92
N ILE A 375 8.79 -2.54 18.84
CA ILE A 375 10.26 -2.56 18.63
C ILE A 375 10.59 -3.86 17.89
N ASN A 376 10.81 -3.78 16.57
CA ASN A 376 11.19 -4.93 15.77
C ASN A 376 12.69 -5.20 15.94
N LYS A 377 13.02 -6.17 16.81
CA LYS A 377 14.39 -6.50 17.21
C LYS A 377 15.16 -7.20 16.10
N PHE A 378 16.38 -6.74 15.87
CA PHE A 378 17.39 -7.39 15.03
C PHE A 378 18.54 -7.93 15.88
N ILE A 379 19.29 -8.88 15.33
CA ILE A 379 20.38 -9.56 16.02
C ILE A 379 21.50 -8.61 16.50
N THR A 380 21.61 -7.43 15.90
CA THR A 380 22.61 -6.41 16.26
C THR A 380 22.14 -5.45 17.34
N ASP A 381 20.86 -5.50 17.71
CA ASP A 381 20.30 -4.54 18.66
C ASP A 381 20.68 -4.90 20.09
N THR A 382 21.11 -3.91 20.86
CA THR A 382 21.53 -4.13 22.26
C THR A 382 20.41 -3.80 23.24
N ASP A 383 20.47 -4.41 24.42
CA ASP A 383 19.53 -4.15 25.50
C ASP A 383 19.53 -2.68 25.96
N ALA A 384 20.68 -2.01 25.86
CA ALA A 384 20.81 -0.60 26.21
C ALA A 384 20.02 0.28 25.23
N GLU A 385 20.11 0.01 23.93
CA GLU A 385 19.38 0.72 22.90
C GLU A 385 17.87 0.46 23.00
N ILE A 386 17.45 -0.78 23.20
CA ILE A 386 16.03 -1.16 23.37
C ILE A 386 15.42 -0.44 24.59
N LYS A 387 16.10 -0.45 25.75
CA LYS A 387 15.63 0.21 26.96
C LYS A 387 15.44 1.72 26.80
N GLU A 388 16.24 2.39 25.98
CA GLU A 388 16.03 3.83 25.72
C GLU A 388 14.77 4.09 24.91
N ILE A 389 14.40 3.19 23.98
CA ILE A 389 13.11 3.30 23.24
C ILE A 389 11.95 3.07 24.21
N GLU A 390 12.02 2.02 25.03
CA GLU A 390 10.98 1.72 26.04
C GLU A 390 10.79 2.89 27.01
N LYS A 391 11.89 3.43 27.55
CA LYS A 391 11.88 4.58 28.45
C LYS A 391 11.24 5.81 27.79
N PHE A 392 11.57 6.06 26.53
CA PHE A 392 10.99 7.17 25.75
C PHE A 392 9.47 7.00 25.58
N CYS A 393 9.01 5.82 25.17
CA CYS A 393 7.58 5.56 24.99
C CYS A 393 6.80 5.67 26.31
N ASN A 394 7.34 5.10 27.39
CA ASN A 394 6.74 5.18 28.73
C ASN A 394 6.65 6.63 29.22
N ALA A 395 7.65 7.47 28.96
CA ALA A 395 7.63 8.89 29.31
C ALA A 395 6.58 9.69 28.52
N LYS A 396 6.09 9.15 27.38
CA LYS A 396 5.04 9.74 26.54
C LYS A 396 3.66 9.09 26.77
N ASP A 397 3.54 8.19 27.74
CA ASP A 397 2.32 7.39 27.99
C ASP A 397 1.85 6.61 26.76
N VAL A 398 2.81 6.07 25.99
CA VAL A 398 2.57 5.23 24.80
C VAL A 398 2.97 3.81 25.09
N GLU A 399 2.06 2.87 24.87
CA GLU A 399 2.32 1.44 25.02
C GLU A 399 3.43 0.99 24.05
N VAL A 400 4.36 0.19 24.54
CA VAL A 400 5.48 -0.32 23.78
C VAL A 400 5.68 -1.81 24.05
N ALA A 401 6.07 -2.58 23.02
CA ALA A 401 6.35 -3.99 23.14
C ALA A 401 7.60 -4.36 22.32
N LEU A 402 8.44 -5.23 22.87
CA LEU A 402 9.53 -5.85 22.15
C LEU A 402 9.00 -6.99 21.26
N CYS A 403 9.42 -7.02 20.00
CA CYS A 403 9.00 -8.01 19.02
C CYS A 403 10.18 -8.85 18.52
N GLU A 404 10.16 -10.14 18.79
CA GLU A 404 11.15 -11.12 18.32
C GLU A 404 10.54 -12.09 17.28
N ILE A 405 9.54 -11.62 16.55
CA ILE A 405 8.73 -12.42 15.63
C ILE A 405 9.49 -12.88 14.37
N TRP A 406 10.55 -12.17 13.97
CA TRP A 406 11.39 -12.62 12.88
C TRP A 406 12.08 -13.96 13.21
N GLU A 407 12.57 -14.11 14.44
CA GLU A 407 13.27 -15.31 14.90
C GLU A 407 12.32 -16.39 15.42
N LYS A 408 11.29 -16.00 16.18
CA LYS A 408 10.45 -16.90 16.98
C LYS A 408 9.03 -17.07 16.43
N GLY A 409 8.68 -16.46 15.29
CA GLY A 409 7.33 -16.49 14.76
C GLY A 409 6.30 -15.91 15.74
N GLY A 410 5.11 -16.48 15.79
CA GLY A 410 4.04 -16.03 16.68
C GLY A 410 4.40 -16.01 18.16
N GLU A 411 5.29 -16.89 18.64
CA GLU A 411 5.75 -16.91 20.04
C GLU A 411 6.44 -15.59 20.42
N GLY A 412 7.25 -15.04 19.51
CA GLY A 412 7.98 -13.78 19.72
C GLY A 412 7.08 -12.54 19.75
N GLY A 413 5.77 -12.68 19.55
CA GLY A 413 4.80 -11.58 19.52
C GLY A 413 3.91 -11.48 20.77
N LYS A 414 4.13 -12.29 21.82
CA LYS A 414 3.25 -12.35 22.99
C LYS A 414 3.02 -10.98 23.64
N GLU A 415 4.08 -10.26 23.92
CA GLU A 415 3.99 -8.92 24.55
C GLU A 415 3.22 -7.93 23.65
N LEU A 416 3.47 -7.95 22.34
CA LEU A 416 2.74 -7.10 21.41
C LEU A 416 1.24 -7.43 21.39
N VAL A 417 0.87 -8.72 21.43
CA VAL A 417 -0.54 -9.14 21.53
C VAL A 417 -1.19 -8.56 22.77
N ASP A 418 -0.56 -8.67 23.94
CA ASP A 418 -1.12 -8.18 25.20
C ASP A 418 -1.35 -6.64 25.14
N LYS A 419 -0.40 -5.89 24.59
CA LYS A 419 -0.52 -4.44 24.40
C LYS A 419 -1.60 -4.06 23.40
N VAL A 420 -1.68 -4.76 22.28
CA VAL A 420 -2.69 -4.52 21.23
C VAL A 420 -4.10 -4.81 21.76
N ILE A 421 -4.31 -5.93 22.45
CA ILE A 421 -5.63 -6.27 23.03
C ILE A 421 -6.04 -5.22 24.05
N SER A 422 -5.14 -4.83 24.96
CA SER A 422 -5.40 -3.76 25.93
C SER A 422 -5.78 -2.43 25.26
N ALA A 423 -5.07 -2.08 24.18
CA ALA A 423 -5.35 -0.85 23.42
C ALA A 423 -6.72 -0.91 22.72
N VAL A 424 -7.09 -2.08 22.14
CA VAL A 424 -8.42 -2.29 21.54
C VAL A 424 -9.52 -2.11 22.59
N GLU A 425 -9.36 -2.70 23.78
CA GLU A 425 -10.34 -2.57 24.88
C GLU A 425 -10.46 -1.12 25.37
N LYS A 426 -9.36 -0.39 25.44
CA LYS A 426 -9.35 1.04 25.77
C LYS A 426 -10.13 1.85 24.72
N ASN A 427 -9.89 1.57 23.42
CA ASN A 427 -10.58 2.24 22.33
C ASN A 427 -12.10 2.00 22.34
N GLU A 428 -12.53 0.79 22.67
CA GLU A 428 -13.96 0.47 22.78
C GLU A 428 -14.68 1.30 23.86
N LYS A 429 -13.99 1.60 24.93
CA LYS A 429 -14.49 2.39 26.07
C LYS A 429 -14.32 3.90 25.90
N SER A 430 -13.52 4.33 24.93
CA SER A 430 -13.27 5.75 24.67
C SER A 430 -14.53 6.45 24.14
N GLU A 431 -14.75 7.67 24.56
CA GLU A 431 -15.76 8.56 23.98
C GLU A 431 -15.29 9.15 22.65
N GLU A 432 -13.99 9.38 22.51
CA GLU A 432 -13.37 9.80 21.25
C GLU A 432 -13.28 8.61 20.31
N LYS A 433 -13.79 8.78 19.09
CA LYS A 433 -13.78 7.77 18.03
C LYS A 433 -12.91 8.22 16.87
N PHE A 434 -12.49 7.26 16.05
CA PHE A 434 -11.76 7.54 14.83
C PHE A 434 -12.43 8.66 14.03
N SER A 435 -11.62 9.64 13.64
CA SER A 435 -12.03 10.67 12.68
C SER A 435 -10.91 10.92 11.67
N PRO A 436 -11.24 11.10 10.39
CA PRO A 436 -10.28 11.56 9.40
C PRO A 436 -9.74 12.95 9.74
N LEU A 437 -8.56 13.27 9.22
CA LEU A 437 -7.82 14.49 9.58
C LEU A 437 -8.49 15.79 9.13
N TYR A 438 -9.29 15.73 8.06
CA TYR A 438 -9.94 16.90 7.45
C TYR A 438 -11.30 16.55 6.85
N GLU A 439 -12.17 17.56 6.70
CA GLU A 439 -13.45 17.43 6.02
C GLU A 439 -13.28 17.55 4.51
N LEU A 440 -14.09 16.79 3.74
CA LEU A 440 -13.99 16.77 2.27
C LEU A 440 -14.46 18.07 1.61
N GLU A 441 -15.31 18.82 2.29
CA GLU A 441 -15.87 20.10 1.85
C GLU A 441 -14.85 21.25 1.84
N LEU A 442 -13.72 21.08 2.52
CA LEU A 442 -12.65 22.09 2.53
C LEU A 442 -12.05 22.28 1.14
N PRO A 443 -11.54 23.47 0.79
CA PRO A 443 -10.81 23.72 -0.44
C PRO A 443 -9.61 22.78 -0.60
N ILE A 444 -9.26 22.43 -1.84
CA ILE A 444 -8.14 21.52 -2.13
C ILE A 444 -6.85 21.96 -1.46
N LYS A 445 -6.54 23.28 -1.50
CA LYS A 445 -5.34 23.84 -0.88
C LYS A 445 -5.32 23.60 0.63
N GLU A 446 -6.43 23.83 1.29
CA GLU A 446 -6.54 23.70 2.75
C GLU A 446 -6.35 22.25 3.20
N LYS A 447 -6.92 21.27 2.48
CA LYS A 447 -6.69 19.84 2.73
C LYS A 447 -5.20 19.48 2.64
N ILE A 448 -4.50 19.98 1.62
CA ILE A 448 -3.06 19.77 1.44
C ILE A 448 -2.26 20.42 2.58
N GLU A 449 -2.62 21.64 2.98
CA GLU A 449 -1.96 22.35 4.08
C GLU A 449 -2.16 21.66 5.42
N ILE A 450 -3.37 21.13 5.71
CA ILE A 450 -3.64 20.36 6.92
C ILE A 450 -2.71 19.13 6.97
N ILE A 451 -2.64 18.33 5.91
CA ILE A 451 -1.75 17.16 5.87
C ILE A 451 -0.29 17.58 6.07
N ALA A 452 0.17 18.62 5.37
CA ALA A 452 1.55 19.08 5.45
C ALA A 452 1.92 19.54 6.87
N LYS A 453 1.07 20.30 7.54
CA LYS A 453 1.28 20.79 8.90
C LYS A 453 1.12 19.71 9.95
N GLU A 454 -0.01 19.00 9.89
CA GLU A 454 -0.41 18.07 10.93
C GLU A 454 0.33 16.74 10.90
N ILE A 455 0.69 16.23 9.72
CA ILE A 455 1.40 14.96 9.55
C ILE A 455 2.90 15.17 9.35
N TYR A 456 3.31 16.07 8.44
CA TYR A 456 4.74 16.23 8.13
C TYR A 456 5.46 17.21 9.07
N GLY A 457 4.75 18.15 9.69
CA GLY A 457 5.34 19.20 10.52
C GLY A 457 5.92 20.34 9.71
N ALA A 458 5.43 20.55 8.48
CA ALA A 458 5.81 21.70 7.65
C ALA A 458 5.22 23.02 8.19
N ASP A 459 5.90 24.11 7.94
CA ASP A 459 5.42 25.46 8.28
C ASP A 459 4.32 25.91 7.30
N GLY A 460 4.33 25.39 6.06
CA GLY A 460 3.36 25.72 5.01
C GLY A 460 3.53 24.89 3.75
N VAL A 461 2.80 25.30 2.72
CA VAL A 461 2.82 24.67 1.40
C VAL A 461 3.03 25.73 0.32
N LYS A 462 4.00 25.48 -0.56
CA LYS A 462 4.24 26.29 -1.76
C LYS A 462 3.59 25.60 -2.95
N PHE A 463 2.65 26.29 -3.59
CA PHE A 463 2.01 25.78 -4.81
C PHE A 463 2.66 26.41 -6.05
N MET A 464 3.17 25.57 -6.96
CA MET A 464 3.71 26.01 -8.23
C MET A 464 2.59 26.43 -9.20
N PRO A 465 2.85 27.27 -10.23
CA PRO A 465 1.80 27.73 -11.15
C PRO A 465 0.98 26.61 -11.79
N LYS A 466 1.62 25.49 -12.15
CA LYS A 466 0.93 24.31 -12.70
C LYS A 466 -0.06 23.72 -11.70
N ALA A 467 0.33 23.60 -10.44
CA ALA A 467 -0.55 23.11 -9.38
C ALA A 467 -1.76 24.03 -9.17
N LEU A 468 -1.55 25.35 -9.17
CA LEU A 468 -2.64 26.32 -9.03
C LEU A 468 -3.65 26.23 -10.19
N ASN A 469 -3.15 26.08 -11.43
CA ASN A 469 -4.00 25.91 -12.60
C ASN A 469 -4.79 24.58 -12.54
N ASN A 470 -4.15 23.49 -12.07
CA ASN A 470 -4.84 22.21 -11.88
C ASN A 470 -5.94 22.32 -10.82
N ILE A 471 -5.67 22.96 -9.66
CA ILE A 471 -6.65 23.17 -8.60
C ILE A 471 -7.88 23.88 -9.15
N LYS A 472 -7.69 25.06 -9.77
CA LYS A 472 -8.79 25.82 -10.36
C LYS A 472 -9.62 24.97 -11.33
N LYS A 473 -8.95 24.24 -12.23
CA LYS A 473 -9.61 23.38 -13.21
C LYS A 473 -10.45 22.28 -12.54
N TYR A 474 -9.90 21.61 -11.52
CA TYR A 474 -10.61 20.52 -10.85
C TYR A 474 -11.78 21.02 -9.98
N GLU A 475 -11.67 22.21 -9.39
CA GLU A 475 -12.78 22.88 -8.70
C GLU A 475 -13.90 23.24 -9.67
N GLU A 476 -13.59 23.77 -10.87
CA GLU A 476 -14.57 24.05 -11.93
C GLU A 476 -15.33 22.79 -12.41
N TYR A 477 -14.68 21.60 -12.37
CA TYR A 477 -15.30 20.34 -12.73
C TYR A 477 -15.98 19.61 -11.55
N GLY A 478 -15.97 20.21 -10.33
CA GLY A 478 -16.62 19.65 -9.15
C GLY A 478 -15.86 18.51 -8.46
N TYR A 479 -14.52 18.45 -8.64
CA TYR A 479 -13.65 17.47 -7.97
C TYR A 479 -13.02 18.01 -6.67
N ASP A 480 -13.46 19.16 -6.21
CA ASP A 480 -13.01 19.81 -4.98
C ASP A 480 -13.27 18.98 -3.71
N LYS A 481 -14.33 18.14 -3.69
CA LYS A 481 -14.70 17.28 -2.56
C LYS A 481 -13.94 15.96 -2.50
N LEU A 482 -12.98 15.72 -3.39
CA LEU A 482 -12.16 14.51 -3.33
C LEU A 482 -11.10 14.61 -2.22
N PRO A 483 -10.76 13.49 -1.54
CA PRO A 483 -9.61 13.45 -0.65
C PRO A 483 -8.31 13.61 -1.42
N VAL A 484 -7.24 13.99 -0.72
CA VAL A 484 -5.93 14.25 -1.30
C VAL A 484 -4.94 13.16 -0.92
N CYS A 485 -4.18 12.69 -1.90
CA CYS A 485 -3.04 11.80 -1.78
C CYS A 485 -1.77 12.61 -2.06
N ILE A 486 -0.99 12.96 -1.03
CA ILE A 486 0.29 13.64 -1.26
C ILE A 486 1.34 12.62 -1.68
N SER A 487 1.94 12.85 -2.84
CA SER A 487 3.01 12.04 -3.42
C SER A 487 4.35 12.72 -3.14
N LYS A 488 5.13 12.16 -2.21
CA LYS A 488 6.45 12.67 -1.81
C LYS A 488 7.46 11.56 -1.56
N THR A 489 8.71 11.93 -1.30
CA THR A 489 9.75 10.97 -0.88
C THR A 489 9.36 10.24 0.41
N GLN A 490 9.65 8.95 0.47
CA GLN A 490 9.46 8.14 1.68
C GLN A 490 10.63 8.24 2.67
N LYS A 491 11.71 8.95 2.33
CA LYS A 491 12.95 8.99 3.11
C LYS A 491 13.00 10.10 4.16
N SER A 492 12.02 10.99 4.16
CA SER A 492 11.95 12.13 5.06
C SER A 492 10.50 12.51 5.32
N LEU A 493 10.23 13.15 6.45
CA LEU A 493 8.95 13.82 6.71
C LEU A 493 8.73 15.02 5.76
N SER A 494 9.81 15.64 5.26
CA SER A 494 9.74 16.69 4.23
C SER A 494 9.71 16.12 2.80
N ASP A 495 9.66 16.98 1.79
CA ASP A 495 9.86 16.62 0.38
C ASP A 495 11.35 16.54 -0.03
N ASN A 496 12.27 16.87 0.90
CA ASN A 496 13.71 16.73 0.71
C ASN A 496 14.23 15.46 1.38
N PRO A 497 14.69 14.43 0.62
CA PRO A 497 15.13 13.15 1.17
C PRO A 497 16.39 13.21 2.04
N LYS A 498 17.08 14.35 2.09
CA LYS A 498 18.30 14.56 2.89
C LYS A 498 18.00 15.04 4.31
N LEU A 499 16.80 15.51 4.59
CA LEU A 499 16.41 15.98 5.92
C LEU A 499 15.95 14.79 6.78
N LEU A 500 16.80 14.34 7.67
CA LEU A 500 16.56 13.20 8.56
C LEU A 500 15.86 13.62 9.87
N GLY A 501 15.41 12.66 10.64
CA GLY A 501 14.82 12.85 11.95
C GLY A 501 13.46 13.56 11.90
N ARG A 502 13.36 14.70 12.56
CA ARG A 502 12.19 15.58 12.60
C ARG A 502 12.59 16.97 12.10
N PRO A 503 12.58 17.18 10.77
CA PRO A 503 12.92 18.49 10.20
C PRO A 503 11.90 19.55 10.64
N THR A 504 12.36 20.80 10.75
CA THR A 504 11.58 22.00 11.07
C THR A 504 11.98 23.13 10.15
N GLY A 505 11.16 24.18 10.03
CA GLY A 505 11.49 25.35 9.20
C GLY A 505 11.44 25.05 7.70
N PHE A 506 10.53 24.18 7.24
CA PHE A 506 10.42 23.80 5.83
C PHE A 506 8.98 23.92 5.32
N GLU A 507 8.86 24.11 4.03
CA GLU A 507 7.58 24.06 3.31
C GLU A 507 7.56 22.85 2.36
N ILE A 508 6.38 22.29 2.12
CA ILE A 508 6.15 21.28 1.08
C ILE A 508 5.89 21.99 -0.24
N THR A 509 6.63 21.63 -1.31
CA THR A 509 6.42 22.22 -2.63
C THR A 509 5.57 21.31 -3.50
N ILE A 510 4.35 21.75 -3.85
CA ILE A 510 3.44 21.03 -4.76
C ILE A 510 3.65 21.53 -6.19
N ASN A 511 4.19 20.65 -7.05
CA ASN A 511 4.52 20.95 -8.44
C ASN A 511 3.30 20.88 -9.37
N GLU A 512 2.46 19.88 -9.19
CA GLU A 512 1.22 19.67 -9.94
C GLU A 512 0.20 18.90 -9.11
N ILE A 513 -1.07 18.97 -9.49
CA ILE A 513 -2.13 18.10 -9.00
C ILE A 513 -2.61 17.22 -10.15
N ARG A 514 -2.69 15.91 -9.93
CA ARG A 514 -3.25 14.95 -10.89
C ARG A 514 -4.60 14.46 -10.37
N LEU A 515 -5.52 14.21 -11.29
CA LEU A 515 -6.85 13.69 -10.98
C LEU A 515 -6.87 12.18 -11.22
N SER A 516 -7.23 11.42 -10.20
CA SER A 516 -7.61 10.00 -10.29
C SER A 516 -9.13 9.90 -10.10
N ALA A 517 -9.88 10.28 -11.13
CA ALA A 517 -11.33 10.48 -11.05
C ALA A 517 -12.09 9.18 -10.72
N GLY A 518 -11.72 8.08 -11.35
CA GLY A 518 -12.32 6.76 -11.09
C GLY A 518 -11.97 6.22 -9.70
N ALA A 519 -10.72 6.39 -9.25
CA ALA A 519 -10.31 6.04 -7.89
C ALA A 519 -10.94 7.00 -6.87
N GLY A 520 -11.23 8.24 -7.27
CA GLY A 520 -11.89 9.25 -6.47
C GLY A 520 -10.97 9.88 -5.43
N PHE A 521 -9.79 10.32 -5.84
CA PHE A 521 -8.87 11.17 -5.07
C PHE A 521 -8.01 12.04 -5.99
N LEU A 522 -7.45 13.10 -5.42
CA LEU A 522 -6.48 13.97 -6.07
C LEU A 522 -5.06 13.57 -5.64
N VAL A 523 -4.10 13.60 -6.56
CA VAL A 523 -2.69 13.32 -6.26
C VAL A 523 -1.89 14.61 -6.31
N ALA A 524 -1.48 15.12 -5.15
CA ALA A 524 -0.63 16.31 -5.02
C ALA A 524 0.86 15.89 -5.11
N MET A 525 1.53 16.30 -6.18
CA MET A 525 2.90 15.89 -6.49
C MET A 525 3.91 16.82 -5.80
N ALA A 526 4.57 16.31 -4.76
CA ALA A 526 5.64 17.00 -4.03
C ALA A 526 7.00 16.39 -4.38
N GLY A 527 7.80 17.13 -5.14
CA GLY A 527 9.08 16.64 -5.67
C GLY A 527 8.96 15.84 -6.98
N GLU A 528 10.06 15.24 -7.39
CA GLU A 528 10.11 14.36 -8.57
C GLU A 528 9.73 12.93 -8.17
N ILE A 529 8.54 12.51 -8.54
CA ILE A 529 8.07 11.14 -8.32
C ILE A 529 8.11 10.38 -9.63
N ILE A 530 8.79 9.24 -9.59
CA ILE A 530 8.98 8.35 -10.74
C ILE A 530 7.94 7.23 -10.68
N ASP A 531 7.00 7.24 -11.61
CA ASP A 531 5.94 6.22 -11.75
C ASP A 531 6.36 5.02 -12.64
N MET A 532 7.55 5.10 -13.28
CA MET A 532 8.25 3.95 -13.89
C MET A 532 9.64 3.84 -13.26
N PRO A 533 9.82 2.98 -12.23
CA PRO A 533 11.13 2.75 -11.62
C PRO A 533 12.13 2.17 -12.63
N GLY A 534 13.41 2.37 -12.38
CA GLY A 534 14.48 1.69 -13.12
C GLY A 534 15.11 0.59 -12.27
N LEU A 535 15.70 -0.41 -12.91
CA LEU A 535 16.55 -1.37 -12.20
C LEU A 535 17.77 -0.66 -11.60
N PRO A 536 18.23 -1.05 -10.39
CA PRO A 536 19.41 -0.51 -9.76
C PRO A 536 20.69 -1.02 -10.45
N LYS A 537 21.85 -0.53 -10.01
CA LYS A 537 23.16 -0.97 -10.54
C LYS A 537 23.39 -2.48 -10.36
N LYS A 538 22.88 -3.03 -9.26
CA LYS A 538 22.88 -4.48 -8.96
C LYS A 538 21.46 -4.87 -8.61
N PRO A 539 20.66 -5.33 -9.57
CA PRO A 539 19.29 -5.74 -9.30
C PRO A 539 19.25 -7.12 -8.63
N SER A 540 18.19 -7.39 -7.88
CA SER A 540 17.95 -8.72 -7.31
C SER A 540 17.90 -9.82 -8.36
N ALA A 541 17.53 -9.47 -9.58
CA ALA A 541 17.56 -10.38 -10.75
C ALA A 541 18.92 -11.05 -10.99
N GLU A 542 20.04 -10.46 -10.57
CA GLU A 542 21.38 -11.07 -10.67
C GLU A 542 21.62 -12.18 -9.64
N LEU A 543 20.80 -12.25 -8.59
CA LEU A 543 20.93 -13.20 -7.48
C LEU A 543 19.89 -14.33 -7.56
N ILE A 544 18.78 -14.09 -8.27
CA ILE A 544 17.70 -15.08 -8.43
C ILE A 544 18.13 -16.11 -9.47
N ASP A 545 18.09 -17.37 -9.09
CA ASP A 545 18.45 -18.50 -9.97
C ASP A 545 17.48 -19.67 -9.77
N ILE A 546 17.49 -20.63 -10.68
CA ILE A 546 16.65 -21.81 -10.65
C ILE A 546 17.48 -23.04 -11.05
N ASP A 547 17.36 -24.11 -10.29
CA ASP A 547 18.07 -25.36 -10.58
C ASP A 547 17.31 -26.28 -11.56
N GLU A 548 17.91 -27.41 -11.91
CA GLU A 548 17.34 -28.43 -12.83
C GLU A 548 16.04 -29.06 -12.31
N ASN A 549 15.75 -28.96 -11.02
CA ASN A 549 14.54 -29.47 -10.38
C ASN A 549 13.45 -28.38 -10.23
N GLY A 550 13.74 -27.17 -10.69
CA GLY A 550 12.83 -26.03 -10.58
C GLY A 550 12.86 -25.35 -9.20
N VAL A 551 13.88 -25.61 -8.37
CA VAL A 551 14.03 -24.96 -7.06
C VAL A 551 14.66 -23.58 -7.25
N ILE A 552 13.96 -22.56 -6.78
CA ILE A 552 14.38 -21.16 -6.88
C ILE A 552 15.29 -20.80 -5.71
N THR A 553 16.34 -20.04 -6.00
CA THR A 553 17.25 -19.46 -5.00
C THR A 553 17.34 -17.95 -5.19
N GLY A 554 17.80 -17.22 -4.17
CA GLY A 554 18.01 -15.77 -4.24
C GLY A 554 16.75 -14.91 -4.26
N LEU A 555 15.57 -15.51 -4.22
CA LEU A 555 14.31 -14.79 -4.01
C LEU A 555 14.12 -14.52 -2.50
N PHE A 556 13.63 -13.34 -2.12
CA PHE A 556 13.39 -12.94 -0.73
C PHE A 556 12.00 -12.39 -0.46
#